data_44b874754708442593db35a160646483
#
_entry.id   44b874754708442593db35a160646483
#
_cell.length_a   1.000
_cell.length_b   1.000
_cell.length_c   1.000
_cell.angle_alpha   90.00
_cell.angle_beta   90.00
_cell.angle_gamma   90.00
#
_symmetry.space_group_name_H-M   'P 1'
#
loop_
_entity.id
_entity.type
_entity.pdbx_description
1 polymer ?
#
loop_
_entity_poly.entity_id
_entity_poly.type
_entity_poly.pdbx_seq_one_letter_code
_entity_poly.pdbx_strand_id
1 'polypeptide(L)'
;MKNYLLLLITFLFIGCAPTGTIITFDDEKSNAIRAHYQNYEANNVEGLQALWSSELELYANSTEAIGVAEISDFVNAHHENFSDIKLTWGEEDDGIDVWVETASYDNGFTVTQTWFNWVATGKNSGDSYNVPFHITFVWDENGKISQEYHFGVDQLEKEMAAALDSEE
;
A
#
# COMPACT_ATOMS: atom_id res chain seq x y z
N MET A 1 49.16 20.72 28.66
CA MET A 1 47.74 21.17 28.82
C MET A 1 46.99 21.39 27.50
N LYS A 2 47.59 21.16 26.31
CA LYS A 2 46.91 21.34 24.99
C LYS A 2 46.10 20.13 24.52
N ASN A 3 46.32 18.93 25.06
CA ASN A 3 45.69 17.70 24.56
C ASN A 3 44.35 17.34 25.21
N TYR A 4 43.97 18.00 26.32
CA TYR A 4 42.69 17.74 27.00
C TYR A 4 41.50 18.51 26.38
N LEU A 5 41.80 19.57 25.64
CA LEU A 5 40.76 20.38 24.98
C LEU A 5 40.16 19.68 23.73
N LEU A 6 40.97 18.81 23.07
CA LEU A 6 40.49 18.05 21.92
C LEU A 6 39.58 16.89 22.33
N LEU A 7 39.74 16.34 23.54
CA LEU A 7 38.91 15.21 24.01
C LEU A 7 37.53 15.67 24.47
N LEU A 8 37.34 16.93 24.82
CA LEU A 8 36.08 17.48 25.28
C LEU A 8 35.10 17.79 24.12
N ILE A 9 35.64 18.01 22.90
CA ILE A 9 34.82 18.35 21.73
C ILE A 9 34.20 17.12 21.09
N THR A 10 34.78 15.93 21.27
CA THR A 10 34.27 14.67 20.69
C THR A 10 33.03 14.12 21.41
N PHE A 11 32.72 14.61 22.62
CA PHE A 11 31.54 14.15 23.39
C PHE A 11 30.26 14.94 23.12
N LEU A 12 30.32 16.01 22.33
CA LEU A 12 29.15 16.89 22.06
C LEU A 12 28.29 16.45 20.85
N PHE A 13 28.66 15.37 20.17
CA PHE A 13 27.91 14.83 19.03
C PHE A 13 27.19 13.51 19.29
N ILE A 14 26.92 13.20 20.59
CA ILE A 14 25.90 12.18 20.87
C ILE A 14 24.55 12.88 20.60
N GLY A 15 24.19 12.98 19.33
CA GLY A 15 22.87 13.42 18.94
C GLY A 15 21.86 12.47 19.59
N CYS A 16 20.92 13.01 20.36
CA CYS A 16 19.74 12.25 20.77
C CYS A 16 19.13 11.65 19.51
N ALA A 17 19.11 10.32 19.42
CA ALA A 17 18.25 9.67 18.44
C ALA A 17 16.82 10.19 18.69
N PRO A 18 16.07 10.57 17.66
CA PRO A 18 14.69 10.99 17.85
C PRO A 18 13.95 9.86 18.55
N THR A 19 13.37 10.16 19.73
CA THR A 19 12.46 9.25 20.43
C THR A 19 11.05 9.60 20.00
N GLY A 20 10.28 8.62 19.56
CA GLY A 20 8.89 8.79 19.13
C GLY A 20 8.64 8.20 17.72
N THR A 21 7.39 8.18 17.33
CA THR A 21 6.99 7.74 15.99
C THR A 21 7.53 8.71 14.94
N ILE A 22 8.21 8.17 13.93
CA ILE A 22 8.70 8.94 12.78
C ILE A 22 7.74 8.67 11.63
N ILE A 23 7.20 9.74 11.04
CA ILE A 23 6.35 9.67 9.84
C ILE A 23 7.15 10.27 8.67
N THR A 24 7.17 9.55 7.56
CA THR A 24 7.87 9.94 6.34
C THR A 24 6.97 9.71 5.13
N PHE A 25 7.22 10.47 4.05
CA PHE A 25 6.43 10.41 2.81
C PHE A 25 7.26 10.01 1.59
N ASP A 26 8.56 10.04 1.70
CA ASP A 26 9.52 9.79 0.61
C ASP A 26 10.70 8.93 1.08
N ASP A 27 10.40 7.87 1.81
CA ASP A 27 11.35 6.85 2.23
C ASP A 27 11.28 5.62 1.30
N GLU A 28 12.16 4.65 1.54
CA GLU A 28 12.24 3.42 0.75
C GLU A 28 10.91 2.65 0.72
N LYS A 29 10.20 2.56 1.85
CA LYS A 29 8.93 1.83 1.96
C LYS A 29 7.80 2.58 1.26
N SER A 30 7.68 3.88 1.46
CA SER A 30 6.71 4.72 0.74
C SER A 30 6.89 4.63 -0.77
N ASN A 31 8.14 4.65 -1.25
CA ASN A 31 8.46 4.53 -2.67
C ASN A 31 8.22 3.10 -3.19
N ALA A 32 8.46 2.07 -2.38
CA ALA A 32 8.12 0.69 -2.73
C ALA A 32 6.60 0.50 -2.91
N ILE A 33 5.78 1.12 -2.06
CA ILE A 33 4.31 1.07 -2.20
C ILE A 33 3.84 1.83 -3.45
N ARG A 34 4.43 2.98 -3.79
CA ARG A 34 4.12 3.66 -5.07
C ARG A 34 4.41 2.77 -6.27
N ALA A 35 5.56 2.09 -6.28
CA ALA A 35 5.91 1.13 -7.33
C ALA A 35 4.98 -0.10 -7.32
N HIS A 36 4.54 -0.54 -6.14
CA HIS A 36 3.56 -1.61 -5.99
C HIS A 36 2.22 -1.26 -6.65
N TYR A 37 1.72 -0.04 -6.47
CA TYR A 37 0.51 0.42 -7.14
C TYR A 37 0.66 0.52 -8.65
N GLN A 38 1.82 0.94 -9.17
CA GLN A 38 2.10 0.91 -10.61
C GLN A 38 2.06 -0.53 -11.17
N ASN A 39 2.54 -1.51 -10.40
CA ASN A 39 2.41 -2.93 -10.77
C ASN A 39 0.94 -3.38 -10.77
N TYR A 40 0.13 -2.93 -9.80
CA TYR A 40 -1.29 -3.22 -9.76
C TYR A 40 -2.01 -2.65 -10.99
N GLU A 41 -1.84 -1.36 -11.31
CA GLU A 41 -2.45 -0.72 -12.48
C GLU A 41 -2.04 -1.40 -13.80
N ALA A 42 -0.81 -1.92 -13.87
CA ALA A 42 -0.28 -2.64 -15.02
C ALA A 42 -0.69 -4.12 -15.08
N ASN A 43 -1.47 -4.64 -14.10
CA ASN A 43 -1.75 -6.07 -13.91
C ASN A 43 -0.47 -6.93 -13.86
N ASN A 44 0.59 -6.40 -13.28
CA ASN A 44 1.86 -7.11 -13.09
C ASN A 44 1.86 -7.85 -11.75
N VAL A 45 1.21 -9.01 -11.68
CA VAL A 45 1.08 -9.81 -10.45
C VAL A 45 2.45 -10.27 -9.93
N GLU A 46 3.41 -10.60 -10.80
CA GLU A 46 4.77 -10.96 -10.38
C GLU A 46 5.46 -9.79 -9.67
N GLY A 47 5.28 -8.57 -10.19
CA GLY A 47 5.79 -7.36 -9.56
C GLY A 47 5.15 -7.07 -8.20
N LEU A 48 3.86 -7.40 -8.00
CA LEU A 48 3.20 -7.33 -6.70
C LEU A 48 3.79 -8.35 -5.72
N GLN A 49 3.89 -9.60 -6.13
CA GLN A 49 4.43 -10.71 -5.32
C GLN A 49 5.88 -10.46 -4.89
N ALA A 50 6.65 -9.71 -5.67
CA ALA A 50 8.03 -9.37 -5.32
C ALA A 50 8.15 -8.61 -3.99
N LEU A 51 7.11 -7.89 -3.56
CA LEU A 51 7.08 -7.16 -2.30
C LEU A 51 6.39 -7.92 -1.16
N TRP A 52 5.60 -8.94 -1.46
CA TRP A 52 4.87 -9.72 -0.48
C TRP A 52 5.75 -10.72 0.28
N SER A 53 5.45 -10.93 1.55
CA SER A 53 5.88 -12.12 2.29
C SER A 53 5.20 -13.35 1.71
N SER A 54 5.84 -14.51 1.77
CA SER A 54 5.22 -15.78 1.38
C SER A 54 4.01 -16.15 2.24
N GLU A 55 3.90 -15.56 3.42
CA GLU A 55 2.83 -15.76 4.40
C GLU A 55 1.98 -14.48 4.56
N LEU A 56 1.87 -13.67 3.50
CA LEU A 56 1.04 -12.47 3.52
C LEU A 56 -0.41 -12.81 3.85
N GLU A 57 -0.99 -12.06 4.76
CA GLU A 57 -2.41 -12.07 5.13
C GLU A 57 -3.06 -10.76 4.70
N LEU A 58 -4.09 -10.82 3.85
CA LEU A 58 -4.88 -9.66 3.47
C LEU A 58 -6.29 -9.71 4.08
N TYR A 59 -6.69 -8.63 4.71
CA TYR A 59 -8.00 -8.43 5.34
C TYR A 59 -8.79 -7.37 4.57
N ALA A 60 -9.79 -7.80 3.79
CA ALA A 60 -10.62 -6.93 2.94
C ALA A 60 -11.98 -6.68 3.63
N ASN A 61 -12.12 -5.58 4.37
CA ASN A 61 -13.28 -5.29 5.23
C ASN A 61 -13.71 -6.48 6.13
N SER A 62 -12.79 -7.36 6.45
CA SER A 62 -13.04 -8.64 7.11
C SER A 62 -12.06 -8.87 8.26
N THR A 63 -12.43 -9.75 9.20
CA THR A 63 -11.53 -10.32 10.20
C THR A 63 -10.94 -11.66 9.77
N GLU A 64 -11.35 -12.18 8.61
CA GLU A 64 -10.80 -13.38 7.98
C GLU A 64 -9.83 -12.95 6.90
N ALA A 65 -8.63 -13.53 6.92
CA ALA A 65 -7.58 -13.24 5.97
C ALA A 65 -7.66 -14.15 4.73
N ILE A 66 -7.25 -13.60 3.60
CA ILE A 66 -6.92 -14.37 2.39
C ILE A 66 -5.41 -14.36 2.18
N GLY A 67 -4.88 -15.42 1.54
CA GLY A 67 -3.45 -15.61 1.30
C GLY A 67 -3.00 -15.21 -0.10
N VAL A 68 -1.70 -15.33 -0.37
CA VAL A 68 -1.04 -14.87 -1.60
C VAL A 68 -1.72 -15.39 -2.88
N ALA A 69 -2.15 -16.65 -2.91
CA ALA A 69 -2.80 -17.24 -4.09
C ALA A 69 -4.15 -16.55 -4.37
N GLU A 70 -4.99 -16.40 -3.36
CA GLU A 70 -6.31 -15.75 -3.47
C GLU A 70 -6.19 -14.27 -3.80
N ILE A 71 -5.18 -13.56 -3.23
CA ILE A 71 -4.91 -12.16 -3.56
C ILE A 71 -4.55 -12.02 -5.05
N SER A 72 -3.72 -12.92 -5.58
CA SER A 72 -3.32 -12.93 -6.98
C SER A 72 -4.52 -13.15 -7.90
N ASP A 73 -5.41 -14.08 -7.55
CA ASP A 73 -6.66 -14.32 -8.27
C ASP A 73 -7.58 -13.10 -8.21
N PHE A 74 -7.66 -12.42 -7.06
CA PHE A 74 -8.45 -11.21 -6.88
C PHE A 74 -7.94 -10.05 -7.75
N VAL A 75 -6.62 -9.84 -7.84
CA VAL A 75 -6.03 -8.83 -8.73
C VAL A 75 -6.37 -9.14 -10.19
N ASN A 76 -6.22 -10.38 -10.63
CA ASN A 76 -6.58 -10.78 -11.99
C ASN A 76 -8.07 -10.53 -12.27
N ALA A 77 -8.97 -10.91 -11.35
CA ALA A 77 -10.40 -10.69 -11.48
C ALA A 77 -10.77 -9.20 -11.59
N HIS A 78 -10.07 -8.30 -10.90
CA HIS A 78 -10.24 -6.86 -11.10
C HIS A 78 -9.97 -6.48 -12.56
N HIS A 79 -8.83 -6.90 -13.12
CA HIS A 79 -8.46 -6.58 -14.50
C HIS A 79 -9.29 -7.32 -15.55
N GLU A 80 -9.91 -8.44 -15.20
CA GLU A 80 -10.89 -9.13 -16.06
C GLU A 80 -12.21 -8.37 -16.14
N ASN A 81 -12.71 -7.84 -15.02
CA ASN A 81 -14.02 -7.23 -14.91
C ASN A 81 -14.03 -5.71 -15.08
N PHE A 82 -12.89 -5.04 -14.95
CA PHE A 82 -12.79 -3.59 -15.08
C PHE A 82 -11.77 -3.17 -16.14
N SER A 83 -11.99 -2.01 -16.74
CA SER A 83 -11.05 -1.31 -17.62
C SER A 83 -10.70 0.06 -17.03
N ASP A 84 -9.63 0.65 -17.53
CA ASP A 84 -9.18 2.00 -17.17
C ASP A 84 -8.93 2.19 -15.67
N ILE A 85 -8.46 1.11 -15.00
CA ILE A 85 -8.15 1.14 -13.57
C ILE A 85 -7.06 2.17 -13.31
N LYS A 86 -7.34 3.10 -12.38
CA LYS A 86 -6.43 4.13 -11.91
C LYS A 86 -6.60 4.38 -10.42
N LEU A 87 -5.51 4.76 -9.79
CA LEU A 87 -5.48 5.19 -8.40
C LEU A 87 -5.18 6.68 -8.38
N THR A 88 -6.07 7.48 -7.79
CA THR A 88 -5.97 8.94 -7.81
C THR A 88 -6.16 9.52 -6.41
N TRP A 89 -5.48 10.65 -6.13
CA TRP A 89 -5.64 11.41 -4.89
C TRP A 89 -5.47 12.90 -5.17
N GLY A 90 -6.43 13.70 -4.69
CA GLY A 90 -6.42 15.14 -4.96
C GLY A 90 -6.94 15.49 -6.35
N GLU A 91 -6.61 16.69 -6.81
CA GLU A 91 -6.87 17.12 -8.17
C GLU A 91 -5.68 16.75 -9.07
N GLU A 92 -5.92 16.50 -10.37
CA GLU A 92 -4.89 16.08 -11.33
C GLU A 92 -3.66 16.99 -11.38
N ASP A 93 -3.82 18.26 -11.03
CA ASP A 93 -2.75 19.27 -11.05
C ASP A 93 -1.82 19.19 -9.82
N ASP A 94 -2.17 18.42 -8.78
CA ASP A 94 -1.39 18.33 -7.55
C ASP A 94 -0.19 17.37 -7.68
N GLY A 95 -0.15 16.57 -8.71
CA GLY A 95 0.92 15.57 -8.96
C GLY A 95 0.96 14.45 -7.91
N ILE A 96 -0.11 14.27 -7.12
CA ILE A 96 -0.24 13.23 -6.11
C ILE A 96 -1.26 12.19 -6.59
N ASP A 97 -0.78 11.07 -7.14
CA ASP A 97 -1.65 9.99 -7.59
C ASP A 97 -2.21 9.20 -6.41
N VAL A 98 -1.40 8.95 -5.38
CA VAL A 98 -1.79 8.24 -4.15
C VAL A 98 -1.14 8.93 -2.95
N TRP A 99 -1.90 9.21 -1.91
CA TRP A 99 -1.31 9.61 -0.63
C TRP A 99 -0.64 8.40 0.02
N VAL A 100 0.66 8.51 0.29
CA VAL A 100 1.45 7.42 0.92
C VAL A 100 2.26 8.00 2.06
N GLU A 101 2.12 7.44 3.25
CA GLU A 101 2.96 7.76 4.41
C GLU A 101 3.43 6.49 5.11
N THR A 102 4.66 6.51 5.60
CA THR A 102 5.23 5.41 6.40
C THR A 102 5.46 5.90 7.84
N ALA A 103 4.91 5.16 8.80
CA ALA A 103 5.11 5.36 10.24
C ALA A 103 6.02 4.28 10.79
N SER A 104 7.16 4.69 11.39
CA SER A 104 8.07 3.82 12.13
C SER A 104 7.98 4.13 13.62
N TYR A 105 7.66 3.10 14.41
CA TYR A 105 7.45 3.20 15.85
C TYR A 105 8.70 2.81 16.64
N ASP A 106 8.83 3.30 17.86
CA ASP A 106 10.00 3.05 18.74
C ASP A 106 10.25 1.57 19.03
N ASN A 107 9.20 0.73 18.96
CA ASN A 107 9.29 -0.72 19.18
C ASN A 107 9.75 -1.50 17.92
N GLY A 108 10.09 -0.80 16.83
CA GLY A 108 10.49 -1.40 15.55
C GLY A 108 9.33 -1.75 14.63
N PHE A 109 8.07 -1.59 15.07
CA PHE A 109 6.91 -1.79 14.20
C PHE A 109 6.88 -0.69 13.13
N THR A 110 6.62 -1.09 11.89
CA THR A 110 6.54 -0.14 10.76
C THR A 110 5.32 -0.46 9.91
N VAL A 111 4.56 0.58 9.57
CA VAL A 111 3.43 0.49 8.65
C VAL A 111 3.53 1.57 7.58
N THR A 112 3.06 1.25 6.38
CA THR A 112 2.78 2.25 5.35
C THR A 112 1.28 2.34 5.17
N GLN A 113 0.75 3.55 5.17
CA GLN A 113 -0.67 3.82 5.01
C GLN A 113 -0.90 4.60 3.72
N THR A 114 -2.02 4.33 3.07
CA THR A 114 -2.35 4.96 1.80
C THR A 114 -3.82 5.35 1.74
N TRP A 115 -4.10 6.46 1.07
CA TRP A 115 -5.43 6.92 0.75
C TRP A 115 -5.47 7.28 -0.74
N PHE A 116 -6.50 6.81 -1.42
CA PHE A 116 -6.72 7.08 -2.84
C PHE A 116 -8.17 6.83 -3.22
N ASN A 117 -8.55 7.31 -4.40
CA ASN A 117 -9.76 6.88 -5.08
C ASN A 117 -9.38 5.82 -6.11
N TRP A 118 -9.99 4.67 -6.01
CA TRP A 118 -9.92 3.64 -7.04
C TRP A 118 -10.94 3.96 -8.12
N VAL A 119 -10.47 4.22 -9.33
CA VAL A 119 -11.29 4.65 -10.47
C VAL A 119 -11.20 3.60 -11.55
N ALA A 120 -12.33 3.21 -12.13
CA ALA A 120 -12.39 2.26 -13.24
C ALA A 120 -13.75 2.32 -13.95
N THR A 121 -13.85 1.57 -15.06
CA THR A 121 -15.10 1.31 -15.76
C THR A 121 -15.40 -0.18 -15.72
N GLY A 122 -16.59 -0.56 -15.27
CA GLY A 122 -17.08 -1.94 -15.32
C GLY A 122 -17.26 -2.42 -16.75
N LYS A 123 -16.63 -3.53 -17.12
CA LYS A 123 -16.69 -4.05 -18.50
C LYS A 123 -18.07 -4.65 -18.85
N ASN A 124 -18.80 -5.12 -17.84
CA ASN A 124 -20.12 -5.75 -18.02
C ASN A 124 -21.25 -4.71 -18.00
N SER A 125 -21.22 -3.81 -17.02
CA SER A 125 -22.26 -2.77 -16.86
C SER A 125 -22.00 -1.52 -17.73
N GLY A 126 -20.76 -1.18 -18.00
CA GLY A 126 -20.34 0.10 -18.54
C GLY A 126 -20.36 1.25 -17.50
N ASP A 127 -20.62 0.94 -16.24
CA ASP A 127 -20.69 1.92 -15.16
C ASP A 127 -19.30 2.43 -14.79
N SER A 128 -19.21 3.70 -14.42
CA SER A 128 -17.98 4.30 -13.90
C SER A 128 -17.96 4.17 -12.38
N TYR A 129 -16.83 3.72 -11.87
CA TYR A 129 -16.56 3.57 -10.44
C TYR A 129 -15.56 4.64 -9.97
N ASN A 130 -15.80 5.19 -8.81
CA ASN A 130 -14.89 6.09 -8.09
C ASN A 130 -15.08 5.82 -6.60
N VAL A 131 -14.22 4.96 -6.07
CA VAL A 131 -14.37 4.40 -4.72
C VAL A 131 -13.20 4.85 -3.84
N PRO A 132 -13.46 5.51 -2.70
CA PRO A 132 -12.40 5.86 -1.76
C PRO A 132 -11.87 4.61 -1.07
N PHE A 133 -10.55 4.47 -1.08
CA PHE A 133 -9.82 3.39 -0.44
C PHE A 133 -8.86 3.90 0.62
N HIS A 134 -8.71 3.10 1.66
CA HIS A 134 -7.61 3.17 2.60
C HIS A 134 -6.98 1.79 2.73
N ILE A 135 -5.65 1.71 2.58
CA ILE A 135 -4.92 0.46 2.78
C ILE A 135 -3.79 0.70 3.77
N THR A 136 -3.62 -0.23 4.71
CA THR A 136 -2.47 -0.29 5.62
C THR A 136 -1.63 -1.51 5.29
N PHE A 137 -0.35 -1.30 5.06
CA PHE A 137 0.67 -2.33 4.84
C PHE A 137 1.53 -2.48 6.09
N VAL A 138 1.63 -3.69 6.63
CA VAL A 138 2.51 -4.03 7.75
C VAL A 138 3.77 -4.69 7.22
N TRP A 139 4.93 -4.18 7.62
CA TRP A 139 6.23 -4.68 7.19
C TRP A 139 6.81 -5.69 8.16
N ASP A 140 7.39 -6.76 7.64
CA ASP A 140 8.19 -7.70 8.41
C ASP A 140 9.66 -7.23 8.54
N GLU A 141 10.46 -7.99 9.27
CA GLU A 141 11.89 -7.72 9.50
C GLU A 141 12.75 -7.87 8.23
N ASN A 142 12.25 -8.55 7.20
CA ASN A 142 12.92 -8.76 5.91
C ASN A 142 12.57 -7.65 4.89
N GLY A 143 11.74 -6.67 5.28
CA GLY A 143 11.28 -5.61 4.40
C GLY A 143 10.24 -6.07 3.39
N LYS A 144 9.46 -7.11 3.72
CA LYS A 144 8.32 -7.59 2.95
C LYS A 144 7.02 -7.20 3.62
N ILE A 145 5.95 -7.11 2.85
CA ILE A 145 4.60 -6.91 3.37
C ILE A 145 4.11 -8.23 3.96
N SER A 146 3.83 -8.24 5.26
CA SER A 146 3.32 -9.40 5.99
C SER A 146 1.82 -9.36 6.21
N GLN A 147 1.24 -8.16 6.28
CA GLN A 147 -0.22 -7.98 6.38
C GLN A 147 -0.67 -6.77 5.58
N GLU A 148 -1.87 -6.87 5.02
CA GLU A 148 -2.58 -5.78 4.37
C GLU A 148 -4.00 -5.67 4.95
N TYR A 149 -4.43 -4.43 5.22
CA TYR A 149 -5.79 -4.12 5.66
C TYR A 149 -6.42 -3.18 4.63
N HIS A 150 -7.43 -3.66 3.92
CA HIS A 150 -8.13 -2.94 2.87
C HIS A 150 -9.50 -2.48 3.32
N PHE A 151 -9.80 -1.19 3.17
CA PHE A 151 -11.10 -0.60 3.43
C PHE A 151 -11.59 0.11 2.16
N GLY A 152 -12.84 -0.14 1.77
CA GLY A 152 -13.46 0.41 0.56
C GLY A 152 -13.92 -0.62 -0.48
N VAL A 153 -13.62 -1.89 -0.29
CA VAL A 153 -13.83 -2.96 -1.29
C VAL A 153 -15.29 -3.32 -1.58
N ASP A 154 -16.24 -3.04 -0.70
CA ASP A 154 -17.65 -3.50 -0.81
C ASP A 154 -18.34 -3.06 -2.10
N GLN A 155 -17.92 -1.93 -2.70
CA GLN A 155 -18.52 -1.43 -3.93
C GLN A 155 -18.04 -2.21 -5.16
N LEU A 156 -16.84 -2.77 -5.11
CA LEU A 156 -16.26 -3.58 -6.20
C LEU A 156 -16.95 -4.94 -6.28
N GLU A 157 -17.33 -5.52 -5.14
CA GLU A 157 -18.02 -6.82 -5.08
C GLU A 157 -19.33 -6.84 -5.89
N LYS A 158 -20.03 -5.72 -5.96
CA LYS A 158 -21.28 -5.62 -6.74
C LYS A 158 -21.09 -5.81 -8.24
N GLU A 159 -20.04 -5.20 -8.81
CA GLU A 159 -19.75 -5.35 -10.22
C GLU A 159 -19.25 -6.77 -10.52
N MET A 160 -18.42 -7.32 -9.65
CA MET A 160 -17.91 -8.69 -9.78
C MET A 160 -19.05 -9.72 -9.66
N ALA A 161 -20.03 -9.50 -8.79
CA ALA A 161 -21.23 -10.34 -8.71
C ALA A 161 -22.10 -10.22 -9.97
N ALA A 162 -22.28 -9.01 -10.51
CA ALA A 162 -23.04 -8.79 -11.74
C ALA A 162 -22.40 -9.46 -12.97
N ALA A 163 -21.08 -9.63 -12.98
CA ALA A 163 -20.37 -10.36 -14.01
C ALA A 163 -20.74 -11.84 -14.02
N LEU A 164 -20.85 -12.45 -12.83
CA LEU A 164 -21.24 -13.88 -12.70
C LEU A 164 -22.69 -14.13 -13.15
N ASP A 165 -23.60 -13.19 -12.83
CA ASP A 165 -25.02 -13.30 -13.22
C ASP A 165 -25.23 -13.12 -14.75
N SER A 166 -24.28 -12.50 -15.45
CA SER A 166 -24.36 -12.29 -16.91
C SER A 166 -23.92 -13.50 -17.74
N GLU A 167 -23.30 -14.51 -17.13
CA GLU A 167 -22.85 -15.75 -17.78
C GLU A 167 -23.88 -16.90 -17.70
N GLU A 168 -25.01 -16.74 -16.98
CA GLU A 168 -26.16 -17.65 -16.95
C GLU A 168 -27.24 -17.23 -17.96
#